data_99d667ade9de504c355e046f9ca89a68
#
_entry.id   99d667ade9de504c355e046f9ca89a68
#
_cell.length_a   1.000
_cell.length_b   1.000
_cell.length_c   1.000
_cell.angle_alpha   90.00
_cell.angle_beta   90.00
_cell.angle_gamma   90.00
#
_symmetry.space_group_name_H-M   'P 1'
#
loop_
_entity.id
_entity.type
_entity.pdbx_description
1 polymer ?
#
loop_
_entity_poly.entity_id
_entity_poly.type
_entity_poly.pdbx_seq_one_letter_code
_entity_poly.pdbx_strand_id
1 'polypeptide(L)'
;EMLRSLVGSEMCIRDSQNGIKLQETTVAPGAFVINDLYPTGYGGDLQVDIEEADGSVRSFSVPYAAVPRSLREGQHRYSLTAGAVRGLRESAPFFSQAGWQYGFSNMLTAYGGATVARGYFSPTVGAVFNTPWGAFGVDLTHANTRIPHDRSYSGQSLRVTYAKTLSLIHI
;
A
#
# COMPACT_ATOMS: atom_id res chain seq x y z
N GLU A 1 -56.04 13.14 -3.00
CA GLU A 1 -55.18 11.99 -3.31
C GLU A 1 -53.73 12.48 -3.34
N MET A 2 -53.05 12.36 -2.19
CA MET A 2 -51.68 12.81 -2.01
C MET A 2 -50.74 11.67 -2.48
N LEU A 3 -50.16 11.83 -3.65
CA LEU A 3 -48.96 11.09 -4.07
C LEU A 3 -47.81 11.55 -3.15
N ARG A 4 -47.56 10.85 -2.06
CA ARG A 4 -46.30 10.93 -1.35
C ARG A 4 -45.25 10.35 -2.25
N SER A 5 -44.49 11.20 -2.89
CA SER A 5 -43.20 10.85 -3.49
C SER A 5 -42.37 10.20 -2.39
N LEU A 6 -42.13 8.89 -2.54
CA LEU A 6 -41.06 8.20 -1.84
C LEU A 6 -39.75 8.69 -2.46
N VAL A 7 -39.32 9.89 -2.04
CA VAL A 7 -37.94 10.32 -2.22
C VAL A 7 -37.15 9.33 -1.37
N GLY A 8 -36.41 8.43 -2.02
CA GLY A 8 -35.52 7.52 -1.33
C GLY A 8 -34.57 8.33 -0.47
N SER A 9 -34.54 8.06 0.81
CA SER A 9 -33.60 8.66 1.74
C SER A 9 -32.20 8.18 1.37
N GLU A 10 -31.42 9.01 0.69
CA GLU A 10 -30.03 8.74 0.40
C GLU A 10 -29.22 8.89 1.69
N MET A 11 -28.25 8.00 1.93
CA MET A 11 -27.30 8.10 3.03
C MET A 11 -25.99 8.61 2.50
N CYS A 12 -25.38 9.58 3.17
CA CYS A 12 -24.05 10.05 2.87
C CYS A 12 -23.04 9.34 3.79
N ILE A 13 -22.09 8.65 3.21
CA ILE A 13 -21.01 7.98 3.92
C ILE A 13 -19.74 8.80 3.74
N ARG A 14 -19.14 9.18 4.85
CA ARG A 14 -17.88 9.91 4.87
C ARG A 14 -16.83 9.08 5.58
N ASP A 15 -15.79 8.70 4.85
CA ASP A 15 -14.64 7.98 5.37
C ASP A 15 -13.52 8.96 5.68
N SER A 16 -12.97 8.89 6.89
CA SER A 16 -11.84 9.69 7.31
C SER A 16 -10.80 8.86 8.04
N GLN A 17 -9.54 9.25 7.95
CA GLN A 17 -8.42 8.63 8.67
C GLN A 17 -7.51 9.72 9.24
N ASN A 18 -7.21 9.65 10.52
CA ASN A 18 -6.40 10.65 11.21
C ASN A 18 -6.92 12.10 11.02
N GLY A 19 -8.24 12.28 10.93
CA GLY A 19 -8.87 13.57 10.69
C GLY A 19 -8.84 14.06 9.24
N ILE A 20 -8.30 13.28 8.32
CA ILE A 20 -8.28 13.61 6.89
C ILE A 20 -9.41 12.83 6.21
N LYS A 21 -10.31 13.54 5.54
CA LYS A 21 -11.38 12.94 4.75
C LYS A 21 -10.78 12.21 3.55
N LEU A 22 -11.12 10.93 3.41
CA LEU A 22 -10.65 10.06 2.33
C LEU A 22 -11.60 10.01 1.17
N GLN A 23 -12.86 9.76 1.49
CA GLN A 23 -13.91 9.57 0.51
C GLN A 23 -15.25 10.04 1.08
N GLU A 24 -16.14 10.42 0.19
CA GLU A 24 -17.54 10.69 0.50
C GLU A 24 -18.38 10.10 -0.62
N THR A 25 -19.31 9.24 -0.27
CA THR A 25 -20.14 8.49 -1.22
C THR A 25 -21.59 8.52 -0.77
N THR A 26 -22.50 8.81 -1.69
CA THR A 26 -23.92 8.70 -1.44
C THR A 26 -24.41 7.31 -1.87
N VAL A 27 -25.10 6.63 -0.97
CA VAL A 27 -25.63 5.28 -1.21
C VAL A 27 -27.11 5.21 -0.94
N ALA A 28 -27.81 4.31 -1.61
CA ALA A 28 -29.20 4.00 -1.32
C ALA A 28 -29.33 3.31 0.04
N PRO A 29 -30.47 3.45 0.73
CA PRO A 29 -30.72 2.76 1.99
C PRO A 29 -30.59 1.24 1.85
N GLY A 30 -29.86 0.62 2.77
CA GLY A 30 -29.68 -0.83 2.81
C GLY A 30 -28.23 -1.26 3.07
N ALA A 31 -27.97 -2.54 2.88
CA ALA A 31 -26.60 -3.07 3.00
C ALA A 31 -25.74 -2.58 1.83
N PHE A 32 -24.59 -2.03 2.13
CA PHE A 32 -23.64 -1.55 1.14
C PHE A 32 -22.23 -2.10 1.42
N VAL A 33 -21.39 -2.09 0.39
CA VAL A 33 -20.00 -2.53 0.49
C VAL A 33 -19.11 -1.44 -0.09
N ILE A 34 -18.11 -1.02 0.67
CA ILE A 34 -17.12 -0.05 0.23
C ILE A 34 -15.89 -0.84 -0.20
N ASN A 35 -15.61 -0.88 -1.50
CA ASN A 35 -14.54 -1.70 -2.07
C ASN A 35 -13.30 -0.91 -2.50
N ASP A 36 -13.38 0.41 -2.54
CA ASP A 36 -12.36 1.26 -3.19
C ASP A 36 -11.80 2.36 -2.28
N LEU A 37 -11.64 2.06 -0.99
CA LEU A 37 -10.95 2.96 -0.08
C LEU A 37 -9.48 3.11 -0.49
N TYR A 38 -9.07 4.34 -0.78
CA TYR A 38 -7.66 4.64 -1.04
C TYR A 38 -6.85 4.56 0.25
N PRO A 39 -5.76 3.78 0.29
CA PRO A 39 -4.88 3.76 1.44
C PRO A 39 -4.13 5.09 1.53
N THR A 40 -4.35 5.86 2.59
CA THR A 40 -3.72 7.18 2.79
C THR A 40 -2.54 7.17 3.74
N GLY A 41 -2.23 6.06 4.38
CA GLY A 41 -1.12 5.97 5.33
C GLY A 41 -0.85 4.55 5.82
N TYR A 42 0.22 4.41 6.57
CA TYR A 42 0.63 3.15 7.20
C TYR A 42 0.01 3.06 8.60
N GLY A 43 -1.25 2.70 8.67
CA GLY A 43 -1.95 2.49 9.93
C GLY A 43 -2.71 3.73 10.43
N GLY A 44 -3.74 3.47 11.15
CA GLY A 44 -4.70 4.42 11.72
C GLY A 44 -6.11 3.92 11.49
N ASP A 45 -6.96 4.10 12.51
CA ASP A 45 -8.34 3.69 12.42
C ASP A 45 -9.07 4.50 11.35
N LEU A 46 -9.88 3.80 10.57
CA LEU A 46 -10.78 4.43 9.62
C LEU A 46 -12.05 4.82 10.37
N GLN A 47 -12.35 6.09 10.43
CA GLN A 47 -13.60 6.59 10.96
C GLN A 47 -14.61 6.70 9.82
N VAL A 48 -15.71 5.98 9.98
CA VAL A 48 -16.81 5.96 9.01
C VAL A 48 -18.00 6.67 9.65
N ASP A 49 -18.37 7.79 9.08
CA ASP A 49 -19.54 8.58 9.48
C ASP A 49 -20.64 8.37 8.45
N ILE A 50 -21.77 7.86 8.87
CA ILE A 50 -22.97 7.67 8.04
C ILE A 50 -23.97 8.74 8.45
N GLU A 51 -24.26 9.63 7.55
CA GLU A 51 -25.30 10.63 7.71
C GLU A 51 -26.58 10.11 7.03
N GLU A 52 -27.57 9.82 7.86
CA GLU A 52 -28.89 9.36 7.37
C GLU A 52 -29.72 10.55 6.89
N ALA A 53 -30.72 10.30 6.07
CA ALA A 53 -31.58 11.36 5.51
C ALA A 53 -32.39 12.16 6.53
N ASP A 54 -32.53 11.66 7.75
CA ASP A 54 -33.16 12.36 8.86
C ASP A 54 -32.19 13.31 9.62
N GLY A 55 -30.92 13.38 9.17
CA GLY A 55 -29.86 14.17 9.77
C GLY A 55 -29.16 13.49 10.94
N SER A 56 -29.49 12.24 11.25
CA SER A 56 -28.77 11.47 12.27
C SER A 56 -27.41 11.03 11.71
N VAL A 57 -26.38 11.11 12.55
CA VAL A 57 -25.02 10.67 12.20
C VAL A 57 -24.64 9.48 13.06
N ARG A 58 -24.28 8.38 12.41
CA ARG A 58 -23.72 7.20 13.06
C ARG A 58 -22.24 7.10 12.71
N SER A 59 -21.40 7.17 13.74
CA SER A 59 -19.96 7.03 13.60
C SER A 59 -19.49 5.69 14.16
N PHE A 60 -18.66 5.01 13.41
CA PHE A 60 -17.95 3.83 13.91
C PHE A 60 -16.51 3.83 13.40
N SER A 61 -15.63 3.23 14.18
CA SER A 61 -14.22 3.11 13.81
C SER A 61 -13.94 1.68 13.36
N VAL A 62 -13.28 1.57 12.21
CA VAL A 62 -12.79 0.30 11.68
C VAL A 62 -11.26 0.31 11.78
N PRO A 63 -10.66 -0.60 12.56
CA PRO A 63 -9.21 -0.67 12.62
C PRO A 63 -8.66 -1.02 11.24
N TYR A 64 -7.87 -0.11 10.71
CA TYR A 64 -7.26 -0.26 9.40
C TYR A 64 -5.74 -0.20 9.52
N ALA A 65 -5.09 -1.26 9.10
CA ALA A 65 -3.65 -1.30 8.95
C ALA A 65 -3.29 -1.69 7.53
N ALA A 66 -2.71 -0.75 6.81
CA ALA A 66 -2.10 -1.08 5.53
C ALA A 66 -0.78 -1.80 5.77
N VAL A 67 -0.68 -3.02 5.26
CA VAL A 67 0.60 -3.73 5.25
C VAL A 67 1.52 -3.04 4.25
N PRO A 68 2.73 -2.62 4.66
CA PRO A 68 3.70 -2.07 3.74
C PRO A 68 3.90 -3.01 2.54
N ARG A 69 3.84 -2.47 1.32
CA ARG A 69 3.97 -3.20 0.04
C ARG A 69 2.79 -4.07 -0.38
N SER A 70 1.65 -4.06 0.32
CA SER A 70 0.44 -4.70 -0.19
C SER A 70 -0.31 -3.75 -1.13
N LEU A 71 -0.76 -4.26 -2.26
CA LEU A 71 -1.61 -3.57 -3.23
C LEU A 71 -2.93 -4.31 -3.37
N ARG A 72 -3.97 -3.58 -3.72
CA ARG A 72 -5.26 -4.17 -4.10
C ARG A 72 -5.17 -4.87 -5.44
N GLU A 73 -6.09 -5.76 -5.67
CA GLU A 73 -6.23 -6.47 -6.95
C GLU A 73 -6.30 -5.49 -8.12
N GLY A 74 -5.53 -5.77 -9.17
CA GLY A 74 -5.45 -4.98 -10.38
C GLY A 74 -4.64 -3.69 -10.27
N GLN A 75 -4.18 -3.30 -9.08
CA GLN A 75 -3.39 -2.09 -8.92
C GLN A 75 -1.92 -2.30 -9.26
N HIS A 76 -1.36 -1.32 -9.96
CA HIS A 76 0.06 -1.23 -10.28
C HIS A 76 0.70 -0.06 -9.55
N ARG A 77 1.91 -0.27 -9.06
CA ARG A 77 2.77 0.80 -8.57
C ARG A 77 4.13 0.66 -9.23
N TYR A 78 4.63 1.74 -9.79
CA TYR A 78 5.98 1.80 -10.35
C TYR A 78 6.72 2.99 -9.77
N SER A 79 8.02 2.85 -9.66
CA SER A 79 8.93 3.90 -9.21
C SER A 79 10.18 3.88 -10.08
N LEU A 80 10.64 5.05 -10.45
CA LEU A 80 11.90 5.23 -11.15
C LEU A 80 12.66 6.36 -10.47
N THR A 81 13.87 6.07 -10.06
CA THR A 81 14.78 7.06 -9.44
C THR A 81 16.09 7.02 -10.18
N ALA A 82 16.61 8.18 -10.51
CA ALA A 82 17.94 8.32 -11.11
C ALA A 82 18.66 9.49 -10.46
N GLY A 83 19.97 9.37 -10.27
CA GLY A 83 20.75 10.40 -9.63
C GLY A 83 22.24 10.13 -9.67
N ALA A 84 23.01 11.06 -9.09
CA ALA A 84 24.43 10.91 -8.90
C ALA A 84 24.77 11.03 -7.42
N VAL A 85 25.65 10.18 -6.94
CA VAL A 85 26.12 10.20 -5.55
C VAL A 85 27.07 11.38 -5.36
N ARG A 86 26.69 12.33 -4.51
CA ARG A 86 27.54 13.49 -4.18
C ARG A 86 28.50 13.12 -3.04
N GLY A 87 29.71 13.68 -3.06
CA GLY A 87 30.67 13.57 -1.95
C GLY A 87 31.79 12.55 -2.16
N LEU A 88 31.87 11.89 -3.30
CA LEU A 88 33.04 11.09 -3.67
C LEU A 88 34.06 12.00 -4.39
N ARG A 89 35.30 12.02 -3.90
CA ARG A 89 36.35 12.98 -4.31
C ARG A 89 36.74 12.96 -5.79
N GLU A 90 36.46 11.93 -6.56
CA GLU A 90 36.95 11.82 -7.96
C GLU A 90 35.91 11.51 -9.01
N SER A 91 34.74 10.99 -8.67
CA SER A 91 33.63 10.81 -9.63
C SER A 91 32.31 10.67 -8.89
N ALA A 92 31.29 11.36 -9.37
CA ALA A 92 29.93 11.16 -8.91
C ALA A 92 29.30 9.99 -9.70
N PRO A 93 29.34 8.75 -9.21
CA PRO A 93 28.78 7.64 -9.94
C PRO A 93 27.28 7.84 -10.09
N PHE A 94 26.81 7.71 -11.31
CA PHE A 94 25.38 7.72 -11.63
C PHE A 94 24.77 6.40 -11.19
N PHE A 95 23.59 6.46 -10.57
CA PHE A 95 22.79 5.29 -10.27
C PHE A 95 21.36 5.48 -10.78
N SER A 96 20.71 4.37 -11.08
CA SER A 96 19.30 4.30 -11.43
C SER A 96 18.66 3.14 -10.68
N GLN A 97 17.46 3.37 -10.19
CA GLN A 97 16.67 2.35 -9.52
C GLN A 97 15.27 2.34 -10.14
N ALA A 98 14.81 1.17 -10.51
CA ALA A 98 13.47 0.93 -11.00
C ALA A 98 12.77 -0.10 -10.12
N GLY A 99 11.49 0.11 -9.86
CA GLY A 99 10.66 -0.82 -9.12
C GLY A 99 9.26 -0.88 -9.71
N TRP A 100 8.67 -2.06 -9.64
CA TRP A 100 7.31 -2.33 -10.07
C TRP A 100 6.63 -3.28 -9.08
N GLN A 101 5.36 -3.02 -8.81
CA GLN A 101 4.52 -3.82 -7.92
C GLN A 101 3.17 -4.04 -8.59
N TYR A 102 2.60 -5.21 -8.36
CA TYR A 102 1.29 -5.58 -8.89
C TYR A 102 0.50 -6.39 -7.86
N GLY A 103 -0.74 -5.97 -7.62
CA GLY A 103 -1.71 -6.70 -6.81
C GLY A 103 -2.44 -7.74 -7.66
N PHE A 104 -2.11 -9.02 -7.51
CA PHE A 104 -2.81 -10.12 -8.18
C PHE A 104 -4.16 -10.40 -7.55
N SER A 105 -4.24 -10.21 -6.26
CA SER A 105 -5.46 -10.32 -5.46
C SER A 105 -5.29 -9.52 -4.16
N ASN A 106 -6.35 -9.38 -3.38
CA ASN A 106 -6.25 -8.76 -2.05
C ASN A 106 -5.35 -9.56 -1.08
N MET A 107 -5.06 -10.83 -1.42
CA MET A 107 -4.17 -11.69 -0.63
C MET A 107 -2.74 -11.70 -1.14
N LEU A 108 -2.50 -11.40 -2.42
CA LEU A 108 -1.19 -11.56 -3.05
C LEU A 108 -0.79 -10.32 -3.82
N THR A 109 0.34 -9.73 -3.43
CA THR A 109 1.04 -8.69 -4.17
C THR A 109 2.44 -9.18 -4.52
N ALA A 110 2.80 -9.14 -5.81
CA ALA A 110 4.18 -9.37 -6.23
C ALA A 110 4.87 -8.04 -6.55
N TYR A 111 6.17 -8.02 -6.37
CA TYR A 111 6.99 -6.86 -6.70
C TYR A 111 8.36 -7.28 -7.22
N GLY A 112 8.92 -6.42 -8.05
CA GLY A 112 10.26 -6.58 -8.56
C GLY A 112 10.92 -5.24 -8.77
N GLY A 113 12.23 -5.23 -8.77
CA GLY A 113 13.00 -4.02 -9.01
C GLY A 113 14.44 -4.31 -9.32
N ALA A 114 15.15 -3.29 -9.75
CA ALA A 114 16.59 -3.39 -9.96
C ALA A 114 17.25 -2.05 -9.64
N THR A 115 18.43 -2.13 -9.05
CA THR A 115 19.33 -1.00 -8.88
C THR A 115 20.54 -1.19 -9.76
N VAL A 116 20.85 -0.18 -10.57
CA VAL A 116 21.98 -0.17 -11.49
C VAL A 116 22.86 1.03 -11.18
N ALA A 117 24.13 0.80 -11.00
CA ALA A 117 25.14 1.85 -10.90
C ALA A 117 26.40 1.41 -11.64
N ARG A 118 27.38 2.30 -11.78
CA ARG A 118 28.63 1.95 -12.45
C ARG A 118 29.33 0.78 -11.74
N GLY A 119 29.36 -0.39 -12.41
CA GLY A 119 29.94 -1.62 -11.84
C GLY A 119 29.08 -2.30 -10.79
N TYR A 120 27.82 -1.90 -10.61
CA TYR A 120 26.89 -2.51 -9.65
C TYR A 120 25.54 -2.81 -10.31
N PHE A 121 25.04 -4.01 -10.09
CA PHE A 121 23.72 -4.44 -10.52
C PHE A 121 23.05 -5.29 -9.43
N SER A 122 21.86 -4.90 -9.01
CA SER A 122 21.14 -5.60 -7.95
C SER A 122 19.65 -5.72 -8.28
N PRO A 123 19.21 -6.83 -8.88
CA PRO A 123 17.80 -7.16 -9.02
C PRO A 123 17.22 -7.67 -7.70
N THR A 124 15.95 -7.37 -7.47
CA THR A 124 15.15 -7.84 -6.34
C THR A 124 13.80 -8.32 -6.85
N VAL A 125 13.34 -9.45 -6.36
CA VAL A 125 11.98 -9.96 -6.57
C VAL A 125 11.39 -10.37 -5.24
N GLY A 126 10.10 -10.19 -5.08
CA GLY A 126 9.44 -10.57 -3.84
C GLY A 126 7.92 -10.64 -3.97
N ALA A 127 7.30 -11.17 -2.94
CA ALA A 127 5.87 -11.26 -2.83
C ALA A 127 5.42 -10.99 -1.39
N VAL A 128 4.22 -10.45 -1.24
CA VAL A 128 3.53 -10.27 0.04
C VAL A 128 2.23 -11.05 0.00
N PHE A 129 2.02 -11.85 1.03
CA PHE A 129 0.82 -12.63 1.26
C PHE A 129 0.08 -12.07 2.46
N ASN A 130 -1.13 -11.59 2.24
CA ASN A 130 -2.03 -11.14 3.30
C ASN A 130 -2.90 -12.30 3.74
N THR A 131 -2.82 -12.66 5.00
CA THR A 131 -3.64 -13.72 5.61
C THR A 131 -4.39 -13.17 6.81
N PRO A 132 -5.46 -13.86 7.28
CA PRO A 132 -6.16 -13.46 8.51
C PRO A 132 -5.25 -13.43 9.76
N TRP A 133 -4.13 -14.12 9.71
CA TRP A 133 -3.17 -14.18 10.82
C TRP A 133 -2.08 -13.11 10.76
N GLY A 134 -2.00 -12.38 9.65
CA GLY A 134 -1.00 -11.35 9.40
C GLY A 134 -0.48 -11.41 7.97
N ALA A 135 0.39 -10.48 7.63
CA ALA A 135 1.03 -10.42 6.34
C ALA A 135 2.44 -11.00 6.39
N PHE A 136 2.74 -11.83 5.43
CA PHE A 136 4.05 -12.44 5.22
C PHE A 136 4.66 -11.88 3.94
N GLY A 137 5.86 -11.35 4.04
CA GLY A 137 6.65 -10.90 2.90
C GLY A 137 7.89 -11.76 2.72
N VAL A 138 8.18 -12.12 1.49
CA VAL A 138 9.42 -12.82 1.13
C VAL A 138 10.05 -12.10 -0.05
N ASP A 139 11.30 -11.72 0.07
CA ASP A 139 12.06 -11.14 -1.03
C ASP A 139 13.45 -11.75 -1.19
N LEU A 140 13.87 -11.87 -2.44
CA LEU A 140 15.19 -12.33 -2.83
C LEU A 140 15.88 -11.21 -3.60
N THR A 141 17.05 -10.82 -3.16
CA THR A 141 17.90 -9.85 -3.81
C THR A 141 19.22 -10.50 -4.20
N HIS A 142 19.63 -10.34 -5.44
CA HIS A 142 20.95 -10.71 -5.91
C HIS A 142 21.74 -9.44 -6.22
N ALA A 143 22.94 -9.32 -5.69
CA ALA A 143 23.81 -8.19 -5.96
C ALA A 143 25.10 -8.65 -6.63
N ASN A 144 25.51 -7.94 -7.68
CA ASN A 144 26.77 -8.16 -8.38
C ASN A 144 27.52 -6.83 -8.45
N THR A 145 28.77 -6.84 -7.98
CA THR A 145 29.65 -5.68 -7.98
C THR A 145 30.94 -5.99 -8.69
N ARG A 146 31.33 -5.15 -9.64
CA ARG A 146 32.62 -5.20 -10.31
C ARG A 146 33.44 -3.97 -9.90
N ILE A 147 34.51 -4.21 -9.17
CA ILE A 147 35.45 -3.15 -8.75
C ILE A 147 36.55 -3.01 -9.82
N PRO A 148 36.81 -1.80 -10.37
CA PRO A 148 37.91 -1.58 -11.28
C PRO A 148 39.23 -2.03 -10.63
N HIS A 149 40.01 -2.82 -11.34
CA HIS A 149 41.31 -3.38 -10.91
C HIS A 149 41.22 -4.48 -9.83
N ASP A 150 40.02 -4.98 -9.51
CA ASP A 150 39.81 -6.06 -8.55
C ASP A 150 38.77 -7.09 -9.09
N ARG A 151 38.48 -8.10 -8.27
CA ARG A 151 37.53 -9.17 -8.61
C ARG A 151 36.08 -8.68 -8.59
N SER A 152 35.24 -9.39 -9.31
CA SER A 152 33.79 -9.23 -9.16
C SER A 152 33.32 -10.00 -7.94
N TYR A 153 32.43 -9.35 -7.18
CA TYR A 153 31.79 -9.93 -6.00
C TYR A 153 30.30 -10.07 -6.29
N SER A 154 29.76 -11.22 -5.89
CA SER A 154 28.32 -11.46 -5.96
C SER A 154 27.80 -11.93 -4.61
N GLY A 155 26.61 -11.51 -4.26
CA GLY A 155 25.94 -11.88 -3.03
C GLY A 155 24.44 -12.07 -3.24
N GLN A 156 23.84 -12.89 -2.40
CA GLN A 156 22.40 -13.10 -2.36
C GLN A 156 21.89 -12.79 -0.97
N SER A 157 20.70 -12.18 -0.90
CA SER A 157 20.01 -11.89 0.34
C SER A 157 18.57 -12.38 0.24
N LEU A 158 18.18 -13.22 1.17
CA LEU A 158 16.78 -13.61 1.38
C LEU A 158 16.27 -12.87 2.62
N ARG A 159 15.16 -12.17 2.46
CA ARG A 159 14.49 -11.50 3.55
C ARG A 159 13.09 -12.06 3.71
N VAL A 160 12.72 -12.38 4.94
CA VAL A 160 11.36 -12.75 5.32
C VAL A 160 10.86 -11.70 6.32
N THR A 161 9.68 -11.18 6.07
CA THR A 161 9.03 -10.20 6.92
C THR A 161 7.67 -10.71 7.35
N TYR A 162 7.31 -10.47 8.60
CA TYR A 162 5.99 -10.73 9.13
C TYR A 162 5.46 -9.47 9.80
N ALA A 163 4.23 -9.10 9.49
CA ALA A 163 3.56 -7.98 10.10
C ALA A 163 2.14 -8.38 10.49
N LYS A 164 1.77 -8.12 11.75
CA LYS A 164 0.42 -8.30 12.26
C LYS A 164 0.03 -7.07 13.06
N THR A 165 -1.10 -6.49 12.72
CA THR A 165 -1.72 -5.46 13.55
C THR A 165 -2.53 -6.14 14.63
N LEU A 166 -2.16 -5.89 15.87
CA LEU A 166 -2.93 -6.31 17.05
C LEU A 166 -3.85 -5.16 17.42
N SER A 167 -5.16 -5.33 17.26
CA SER A 167 -6.15 -4.42 17.83
C SER A 167 -6.22 -4.67 19.34
N LEU A 168 -5.81 -3.69 20.12
CA LEU A 168 -5.94 -3.67 21.59
C LEU A 168 -7.26 -3.01 22.02
N ILE A 169 -8.35 -3.24 21.30
CA ILE A 169 -9.67 -2.85 21.79
C ILE A 169 -10.17 -3.97 22.67
N HIS A 170 -9.96 -3.81 23.95
CA HIS A 170 -10.69 -4.55 24.98
C HIS A 170 -11.98 -3.78 25.24
N ILE A 171 -13.08 -4.31 24.78
CA ILE A 171 -14.41 -3.86 25.19
C ILE A 171 -14.83 -4.71 26.38
#